data_edfa82975da730b516daeb776325e54d
#
_entry.id   edfa82975da730b516daeb776325e54d
#
_cell.length_a   1.000
_cell.length_b   1.000
_cell.length_c   1.000
_cell.angle_alpha   90.00
_cell.angle_beta   90.00
_cell.angle_gamma   90.00
#
_symmetry.space_group_name_H-M   'P 1'
#
loop_
_entity.id
_entity.type
_entity.pdbx_description
1 polymer ?
#
loop_
_entity_poly.entity_id
_entity_poly.type
_entity_poly.pdbx_seq_one_letter_code
_entity_poly.pdbx_strand_id
1 'polypeptide(L)'
;MKTKPLALIVDDNFRVRETLEDRVAELEHDFHSVGSQREACEHLDLHTYDYILLDLELPRSFGRPPLAEVGRKLLRQIKEHPRNHAAPVLSMSAHFGPDSELGDEMTELGAAAWIGKPFDDLHGAIKGMLAQHPKREE
;
A
#
# COMPACT_ATOMS: atom_id res chain seq x y z
N MET A 1 -14.51 5.36 -21.42
CA MET A 1 -14.67 4.03 -20.81
C MET A 1 -13.90 3.97 -19.51
N LYS A 2 -14.58 3.60 -18.44
CA LYS A 2 -13.91 3.47 -17.14
C LYS A 2 -13.07 2.19 -17.11
N THR A 3 -11.78 2.35 -16.83
CA THR A 3 -10.94 1.21 -16.54
C THR A 3 -11.09 0.83 -15.07
N LYS A 4 -10.83 -0.43 -14.75
CA LYS A 4 -10.81 -0.88 -13.37
C LYS A 4 -9.68 -0.18 -12.61
N PRO A 5 -9.89 0.15 -11.33
CA PRO A 5 -8.78 0.64 -10.52
C PRO A 5 -7.64 -0.37 -10.48
N LEU A 6 -6.41 0.12 -10.52
CA LEU A 6 -5.20 -0.69 -10.46
C LEU A 6 -4.48 -0.42 -9.14
N ALA A 7 -4.28 -1.46 -8.35
CA ALA A 7 -3.59 -1.39 -7.07
C ALA A 7 -2.18 -1.95 -7.16
N LEU A 8 -1.27 -1.39 -6.36
CA LEU A 8 0.02 -2.04 -6.08
C LEU A 8 -0.04 -2.61 -4.67
N ILE A 9 0.22 -3.89 -4.53
CA ILE A 9 0.26 -4.58 -3.24
C ILE A 9 1.72 -4.85 -2.90
N VAL A 10 2.16 -4.36 -1.75
CA VAL A 10 3.56 -4.49 -1.31
C VAL A 10 3.59 -5.15 0.06
N ASP A 11 3.94 -6.43 0.10
CA ASP A 11 4.05 -7.21 1.34
C ASP A 11 4.95 -8.41 1.08
N ASP A 12 5.95 -8.64 1.94
CA ASP A 12 6.91 -9.72 1.73
C ASP A 12 6.37 -11.09 2.14
N ASN A 13 5.31 -11.13 2.92
CA ASN A 13 4.70 -12.38 3.37
C ASN A 13 3.77 -12.91 2.30
N PHE A 14 4.12 -14.07 1.73
CA PHE A 14 3.39 -14.69 0.63
C PHE A 14 1.90 -14.92 0.97
N ARG A 15 1.61 -15.39 2.19
CA ARG A 15 0.22 -15.69 2.60
C ARG A 15 -0.60 -14.42 2.79
N VAL A 16 0.00 -13.39 3.35
CA VAL A 16 -0.66 -12.09 3.49
C VAL A 16 -0.92 -11.51 2.11
N ARG A 17 0.06 -11.61 1.22
CA ARG A 17 -0.09 -11.14 -0.15
C ARG A 17 -1.25 -11.81 -0.87
N GLU A 18 -1.39 -13.14 -0.73
CA GLU A 18 -2.52 -13.86 -1.30
C GLU A 18 -3.87 -13.34 -0.78
N THR A 19 -3.96 -13.10 0.52
CA THR A 19 -5.17 -12.55 1.13
C THR A 19 -5.49 -11.17 0.55
N LEU A 20 -4.48 -10.30 0.43
CA LEU A 20 -4.65 -8.97 -0.14
C LEU A 20 -5.09 -9.03 -1.60
N GLU A 21 -4.48 -9.92 -2.38
CA GLU A 21 -4.84 -10.13 -3.78
C GLU A 21 -6.30 -10.55 -3.91
N ASP A 22 -6.74 -11.49 -3.07
CA ASP A 22 -8.13 -11.96 -3.07
C ASP A 22 -9.09 -10.82 -2.72
N ARG A 23 -8.75 -10.01 -1.71
CA ARG A 23 -9.63 -8.89 -1.30
C ARG A 23 -9.73 -7.83 -2.38
N VAL A 24 -8.63 -7.51 -3.04
CA VAL A 24 -8.63 -6.55 -4.14
C VAL A 24 -9.42 -7.09 -5.32
N ALA A 25 -9.24 -8.36 -5.67
CA ALA A 25 -10.00 -9.01 -6.74
C ALA A 25 -11.51 -9.02 -6.45
N GLU A 26 -11.91 -9.22 -5.20
CA GLU A 26 -13.32 -9.18 -4.79
C GLU A 26 -13.96 -7.80 -5.02
N LEU A 27 -13.17 -6.75 -5.02
CA LEU A 27 -13.63 -5.39 -5.34
C LEU A 27 -13.69 -5.15 -6.86
N GLU A 28 -13.34 -6.15 -7.65
CA GLU A 28 -13.23 -6.04 -9.10
C GLU A 28 -12.16 -5.04 -9.53
N HIS A 29 -11.09 -4.93 -8.75
CA HIS A 29 -9.92 -4.12 -9.08
C HIS A 29 -8.81 -5.02 -9.64
N ASP A 30 -7.98 -4.45 -10.51
CA ASP A 30 -6.76 -5.08 -10.96
C ASP A 30 -5.63 -4.79 -9.99
N PHE A 31 -4.58 -5.59 -10.02
CA PHE A 31 -3.45 -5.39 -9.11
C PHE A 31 -2.15 -5.93 -9.69
N HIS A 32 -1.04 -5.37 -9.18
CA HIS A 32 0.28 -5.98 -9.23
C HIS A 32 0.71 -6.21 -7.79
N SER A 33 1.49 -7.25 -7.54
CA SER A 33 1.85 -7.67 -6.18
C SER A 33 3.34 -7.93 -6.12
N VAL A 34 4.02 -7.31 -5.17
CA VAL A 34 5.48 -7.39 -5.01
C VAL A 34 5.84 -7.60 -3.54
N GLY A 35 7.06 -8.09 -3.29
CA GLY A 35 7.49 -8.46 -1.96
C GLY A 35 8.65 -7.67 -1.38
N SER A 36 9.14 -6.62 -2.04
CA SER A 36 10.29 -5.86 -1.57
C SER A 36 10.24 -4.41 -2.05
N GLN A 37 11.03 -3.57 -1.39
CA GLN A 37 11.19 -2.17 -1.80
C GLN A 37 11.69 -2.07 -3.26
N ARG A 38 12.67 -2.88 -3.61
CA ARG A 38 13.26 -2.85 -4.95
C ARG A 38 12.22 -3.14 -6.03
N GLU A 39 11.46 -4.21 -5.85
CA GLU A 39 10.41 -4.57 -6.80
C GLU A 39 9.34 -3.48 -6.87
N ALA A 40 8.95 -2.91 -5.72
CA ALA A 40 7.96 -1.84 -5.69
C ALA A 40 8.44 -0.64 -6.50
N CYS A 41 9.69 -0.23 -6.32
CA CYS A 41 10.25 0.90 -7.06
C CYS A 41 10.26 0.64 -8.57
N GLU A 42 10.59 -0.58 -8.99
CA GLU A 42 10.55 -0.95 -10.40
C GLU A 42 9.14 -0.81 -10.98
N HIS A 43 8.14 -1.27 -10.24
CA HIS A 43 6.74 -1.18 -10.69
C HIS A 43 6.23 0.26 -10.69
N LEU A 44 6.62 1.06 -9.70
CA LEU A 44 6.24 2.48 -9.64
C LEU A 44 6.76 3.26 -10.84
N ASP A 45 7.93 2.90 -11.34
CA ASP A 45 8.52 3.56 -12.50
C ASP A 45 7.82 3.18 -13.81
N LEU A 46 7.18 2.03 -13.85
CA LEU A 46 6.55 1.50 -15.06
C LEU A 46 5.04 1.77 -15.14
N HIS A 47 4.38 1.95 -14.00
CA HIS A 47 2.92 2.02 -13.94
C HIS A 47 2.45 3.18 -13.07
N THR A 48 1.24 3.67 -13.35
CA THR A 48 0.55 4.63 -12.49
C THR A 48 -0.57 3.88 -11.76
N TYR A 49 -0.54 3.91 -10.44
CA TYR A 49 -1.49 3.18 -9.61
C TYR A 49 -2.59 4.08 -9.09
N ASP A 50 -3.79 3.52 -8.94
CA ASP A 50 -4.92 4.22 -8.35
C ASP A 50 -4.84 4.22 -6.82
N TYR A 51 -4.20 3.20 -6.23
CA TYR A 51 -3.89 3.16 -4.81
C TYR A 51 -2.83 2.10 -4.52
N ILE A 52 -2.26 2.16 -3.32
CA ILE A 52 -1.16 1.28 -2.92
C ILE A 52 -1.44 0.74 -1.52
N LEU A 53 -1.30 -0.58 -1.36
CA LEU A 53 -1.34 -1.25 -0.07
C LEU A 53 0.09 -1.54 0.33
N LEU A 54 0.57 -0.93 1.40
CA LEU A 54 1.98 -0.94 1.78
C LEU A 54 2.19 -1.55 3.16
N ASP A 55 2.86 -2.70 3.20
CA ASP A 55 3.36 -3.26 4.45
C ASP A 55 4.53 -2.42 4.94
N LEU A 56 4.49 -2.06 6.21
CA LEU A 56 5.56 -1.26 6.79
C LEU A 56 6.85 -2.06 6.96
N GLU A 57 6.76 -3.31 7.40
CA GLU A 57 7.93 -4.18 7.59
C GLU A 57 8.29 -4.87 6.28
N LEU A 58 9.19 -4.26 5.51
CA LEU A 58 9.60 -4.74 4.19
C LEU A 58 11.10 -4.99 4.10
N PRO A 59 11.53 -6.00 3.31
CA PRO A 59 12.93 -6.11 2.94
C PRO A 59 13.26 -5.11 1.81
N ARG A 60 14.52 -4.72 1.75
CA ARG A 60 15.02 -3.89 0.63
C ARG A 60 14.94 -4.63 -0.68
N SER A 61 15.30 -5.91 -0.66
CA SER A 61 15.27 -6.79 -1.82
C SER A 61 15.03 -8.22 -1.35
N PHE A 62 14.74 -9.10 -2.30
CA PHE A 62 14.48 -10.50 -1.99
C PHE A 62 15.61 -11.12 -1.14
N GLY A 63 15.24 -11.82 -0.09
CA GLY A 63 16.18 -12.52 0.78
C GLY A 63 16.79 -11.67 1.90
N ARG A 64 16.51 -10.38 1.95
CA ARG A 64 16.97 -9.50 3.05
C ARG A 64 15.94 -9.47 4.16
N PRO A 65 16.35 -9.15 5.41
CA PRO A 65 15.39 -9.08 6.51
C PRO A 65 14.39 -7.93 6.33
N PRO A 66 13.12 -8.13 6.70
CA PRO A 66 12.14 -7.05 6.68
C PRO A 66 12.41 -6.07 7.82
N LEU A 67 12.30 -4.76 7.50
CA LEU A 67 12.53 -3.66 8.45
C LEU A 67 11.48 -2.59 8.27
N ALA A 68 10.96 -2.07 9.37
CA ALA A 68 9.96 -1.00 9.33
C ALA A 68 10.52 0.28 8.69
N GLU A 69 11.81 0.53 8.86
CA GLU A 69 12.48 1.67 8.23
C GLU A 69 12.39 1.63 6.70
N VAL A 70 12.42 0.42 6.12
CA VAL A 70 12.31 0.24 4.68
C VAL A 70 10.91 0.65 4.19
N GLY A 71 9.87 0.26 4.92
CA GLY A 71 8.50 0.65 4.59
C GLY A 71 8.31 2.17 4.69
N ARG A 72 8.86 2.79 5.74
CA ARG A 72 8.82 4.26 5.89
C ARG A 72 9.50 4.96 4.72
N LYS A 73 10.66 4.47 4.33
CA LYS A 73 11.40 5.04 3.21
C LYS A 73 10.62 4.89 1.91
N LEU A 74 10.03 3.73 1.68
CA LEU A 74 9.23 3.49 0.48
C LEU A 74 8.01 4.42 0.44
N LEU A 75 7.36 4.65 1.57
CA LEU A 75 6.23 5.58 1.62
C LEU A 75 6.67 6.98 1.18
N ARG A 76 7.81 7.47 1.66
CA ARG A 76 8.35 8.75 1.21
C ARG A 76 8.65 8.75 -0.29
N GLN A 77 9.25 7.67 -0.78
CA GLN A 77 9.56 7.54 -2.21
C GLN A 77 8.29 7.59 -3.07
N ILE A 78 7.22 6.95 -2.62
CA ILE A 78 5.93 6.99 -3.32
C ILE A 78 5.40 8.43 -3.35
N LYS A 79 5.41 9.12 -2.21
CA LYS A 79 4.86 10.48 -2.11
C LYS A 79 5.67 11.51 -2.89
N GLU A 80 6.91 11.19 -3.22
CA GLU A 80 7.78 12.05 -4.03
C GLU A 80 7.87 11.57 -5.48
N HIS A 81 7.24 10.46 -5.82
CA HIS A 81 7.35 9.87 -7.15
C HIS A 81 6.56 10.69 -8.18
N PRO A 82 7.19 11.08 -9.31
CA PRO A 82 6.52 11.94 -10.29
C PRO A 82 5.24 11.34 -10.87
N ARG A 83 5.17 10.00 -10.96
CA ARG A 83 4.02 9.31 -11.55
C ARG A 83 3.00 8.89 -10.50
N ASN A 84 3.43 8.58 -9.28
CA ASN A 84 2.58 7.93 -8.28
C ASN A 84 2.36 8.74 -6.99
N HIS A 85 2.83 9.98 -6.91
CA HIS A 85 2.70 10.78 -5.70
C HIS A 85 1.24 11.04 -5.28
N ALA A 86 0.32 11.03 -6.24
CA ALA A 86 -1.10 11.28 -5.96
C ALA A 86 -1.85 10.01 -5.56
N ALA A 87 -1.24 8.82 -5.70
CA ALA A 87 -1.89 7.58 -5.31
C ALA A 87 -2.04 7.51 -3.79
N PRO A 88 -3.25 7.31 -3.26
CA PRO A 88 -3.41 7.14 -1.82
C PRO A 88 -2.79 5.83 -1.36
N VAL A 89 -2.12 5.86 -0.20
CA VAL A 89 -1.42 4.72 0.36
C VAL A 89 -2.12 4.29 1.64
N LEU A 90 -2.49 3.01 1.71
CA LEU A 90 -2.97 2.37 2.94
C LEU A 90 -1.78 1.63 3.54
N SER A 91 -1.26 2.13 4.65
CA SER A 91 -0.16 1.48 5.38
C SER A 91 -0.69 0.36 6.27
N MET A 92 0.04 -0.74 6.32
CA MET A 92 -0.36 -1.94 7.06
C MET A 92 0.75 -2.36 8.01
N SER A 93 0.41 -2.76 9.22
CA SER A 93 1.38 -3.28 10.18
C SER A 93 0.68 -4.01 11.33
N ALA A 94 1.33 -5.04 11.86
CA ALA A 94 0.88 -5.71 13.08
C ALA A 94 1.01 -4.82 14.32
N HIS A 95 1.75 -3.72 14.19
CA HIS A 95 2.02 -2.77 15.29
C HIS A 95 1.05 -1.60 15.36
N PHE A 96 0.10 -1.48 14.42
CA PHE A 96 -0.95 -0.47 14.51
C PHE A 96 -1.97 -0.88 15.57
N GLY A 97 -2.26 0.03 16.49
CA GLY A 97 -3.25 -0.19 17.53
C GLY A 97 -3.63 1.12 18.21
N PRO A 98 -4.65 1.09 19.10
CA PRO A 98 -5.18 2.33 19.69
C PRO A 98 -4.18 3.14 20.52
N ASP A 99 -3.18 2.47 21.12
CA ASP A 99 -2.16 3.14 21.92
C ASP A 99 -0.85 3.40 21.15
N SER A 100 -0.86 3.17 19.84
CA SER A 100 0.32 3.31 19.02
C SER A 100 0.39 4.68 18.38
N GLU A 101 1.57 5.32 18.42
CA GLU A 101 1.82 6.56 17.71
C GLU A 101 2.14 6.32 16.24
N LEU A 102 2.24 5.06 15.83
CA LEU A 102 2.64 4.68 14.48
C LEU A 102 1.66 5.20 13.42
N GLY A 103 0.37 5.21 13.73
CA GLY A 103 -0.65 5.74 12.82
C GLY A 103 -0.44 7.21 12.53
N ASP A 104 -0.15 8.00 13.56
CA ASP A 104 0.12 9.44 13.40
C ASP A 104 1.39 9.64 12.57
N GLU A 105 2.42 8.84 12.82
CA GLU A 105 3.66 8.91 12.06
C GLU A 105 3.41 8.62 10.57
N MET A 106 2.61 7.59 10.26
CA MET A 106 2.29 7.27 8.88
C MET A 106 1.52 8.39 8.20
N THR A 107 0.58 9.01 8.90
CA THR A 107 -0.16 10.16 8.39
C THR A 107 0.79 11.32 8.07
N GLU A 108 1.73 11.60 8.96
CA GLU A 108 2.73 12.64 8.72
C GLU A 108 3.61 12.35 7.51
N LEU A 109 3.91 11.08 7.25
CA LEU A 109 4.70 10.68 6.10
C LEU A 109 3.88 10.67 4.81
N GLY A 110 2.58 10.91 4.88
CA GLY A 110 1.72 11.04 3.72
C GLY A 110 0.81 9.86 3.42
N ALA A 111 0.69 8.89 4.33
CA ALA A 111 -0.27 7.81 4.15
C ALA A 111 -1.70 8.36 4.26
N ALA A 112 -2.58 7.90 3.37
CA ALA A 112 -3.98 8.30 3.39
C ALA A 112 -4.76 7.59 4.51
N ALA A 113 -4.34 6.39 4.86
CA ALA A 113 -4.97 5.59 5.91
C ALA A 113 -3.99 4.54 6.41
N TRP A 114 -4.33 3.88 7.51
CA TRP A 114 -3.55 2.76 8.03
C TRP A 114 -4.48 1.71 8.64
N ILE A 115 -4.03 0.46 8.64
CA ILE A 115 -4.80 -0.66 9.17
C ILE A 115 -3.87 -1.65 9.87
N GLY A 116 -4.33 -2.22 10.98
CA GLY A 116 -3.59 -3.24 11.70
C GLY A 116 -3.71 -4.62 11.07
N LYS A 117 -2.75 -5.48 11.35
CA LYS A 117 -2.82 -6.90 10.99
C LYS A 117 -3.10 -7.71 12.26
N PRO A 118 -3.95 -8.73 12.21
CA PRO A 118 -4.77 -9.15 11.07
C PRO A 118 -5.84 -8.13 10.71
N PHE A 119 -6.30 -8.15 9.46
CA PHE A 119 -7.24 -7.16 8.94
C PHE A 119 -8.67 -7.44 9.42
N ASP A 120 -9.33 -6.45 10.01
CA ASP A 120 -10.74 -6.57 10.40
C ASP A 120 -11.69 -6.27 9.24
N ASP A 121 -11.44 -5.16 8.53
CA ASP A 121 -12.30 -4.74 7.43
C ASP A 121 -11.46 -4.07 6.33
N LEU A 122 -10.73 -4.88 5.61
CA LEU A 122 -9.87 -4.39 4.55
C LEU A 122 -10.67 -3.75 3.41
N HIS A 123 -11.80 -4.35 3.03
CA HIS A 123 -12.68 -3.78 2.00
C HIS A 123 -13.16 -2.38 2.38
N GLY A 124 -13.62 -2.22 3.61
CA GLY A 124 -14.07 -0.93 4.12
C GLY A 124 -12.96 0.10 4.16
N ALA A 125 -11.74 -0.31 4.55
CA ALA A 125 -10.58 0.58 4.58
C ALA A 125 -10.23 1.07 3.18
N ILE A 126 -10.20 0.17 2.20
CA ILE A 126 -9.91 0.53 0.80
C ILE A 126 -11.01 1.45 0.26
N LYS A 127 -12.27 1.08 0.41
CA LYS A 127 -13.39 1.88 -0.08
C LYS A 127 -13.43 3.26 0.55
N GLY A 128 -13.22 3.33 1.86
CA GLY A 128 -13.19 4.61 2.57
C GLY A 128 -12.07 5.51 2.10
N MET A 129 -10.90 4.94 1.91
CA MET A 129 -9.75 5.68 1.39
C MET A 129 -10.00 6.22 -0.01
N LEU A 130 -10.55 5.39 -0.90
CA LEU A 130 -10.84 5.81 -2.27
C LEU A 130 -11.95 6.86 -2.33
N ALA A 131 -12.90 6.82 -1.41
CA ALA A 131 -13.97 7.84 -1.33
C ALA A 131 -13.39 9.21 -0.98
N GLN A 132 -12.37 9.26 -0.14
CA GLN A 132 -11.69 10.51 0.26
C GLN A 132 -10.67 10.97 -0.78
N HIS A 133 -10.22 10.07 -1.64
CA HIS A 133 -9.23 10.35 -2.68
C HIS A 133 -9.79 9.90 -4.02
N PRO A 134 -10.77 10.64 -4.58
CA PRO A 134 -11.44 10.21 -5.81
C PRO A 134 -10.43 10.09 -6.95
N LYS A 135 -10.73 9.13 -7.83
CA LYS A 135 -9.90 8.85 -8.99
C LYS A 135 -9.80 10.10 -9.86
N ARG A 136 -8.59 10.38 -10.34
CA ARG A 136 -8.38 11.50 -11.25
C ARG A 136 -9.17 11.31 -12.54
N GLU A 137 -9.83 12.38 -12.96
CA GLU A 137 -10.43 12.42 -14.28
C GLU A 137 -9.34 12.65 -15.31
N GLU A 138 -9.43 11.96 -16.41
CA GLU A 138 -8.52 12.13 -17.54
C GLU A 138 -9.10 13.04 -18.59
#